data_6ee2cd33f4f310f3ab063f6c1fbca340
#
_entry.id   6ee2cd33f4f310f3ab063f6c1fbca340
#
_cell.length_a   1.000
_cell.length_b   1.000
_cell.length_c   1.000
_cell.angle_alpha   90.00
_cell.angle_beta   90.00
_cell.angle_gamma   90.00
#
_symmetry.space_group_name_H-M   'P 1'
#
loop_
_entity.id
_entity.type
_entity.pdbx_description
1 polymer ?
#
loop_
_entity_poly.entity_id
_entity_poly.type
_entity_poly.pdbx_seq_one_letter_code
_entity_poly.pdbx_strand_id
1 'polypeptide(L)'
;YKYKYEPWTKICSSDDWTISALDFLGGRKGLTGEFQYSTLGIHILTGIISKTSGLKVVDFANKYLFEPIGIEKHMNYLAETAEEHKHFTMCKDPKTNVWFCDPKGVGAAGYGLCFSAIDMAKIGQLCLDKGVYNGKQIISSQWIEEMTKPNYKCGEEFRNMSYGYLWWIIDEKKQIYSAIGNSGNVIYVNPTCNIVITVTSYFKP
;
A
#
# COMPACT_ATOMS: atom_id res chain seq x y z
N TYR A 1 -17.44 -7.59 -8.67
CA TYR A 1 -18.01 -7.41 -7.33
C TYR A 1 -19.50 -7.69 -7.32
N LYS A 2 -19.94 -8.39 -6.26
CA LYS A 2 -21.36 -8.59 -5.97
C LYS A 2 -21.99 -7.34 -5.31
N TYR A 3 -21.17 -6.39 -4.93
CA TYR A 3 -21.54 -5.19 -4.18
C TYR A 3 -21.11 -3.93 -4.94
N LYS A 4 -21.91 -2.89 -4.85
CA LYS A 4 -21.61 -1.57 -5.45
C LYS A 4 -20.37 -0.92 -4.83
N TYR A 5 -20.07 -1.28 -3.57
CA TYR A 5 -18.90 -0.82 -2.80
C TYR A 5 -18.24 -2.01 -2.11
N GLU A 6 -16.96 -1.92 -1.84
CA GLU A 6 -16.24 -2.93 -1.07
C GLU A 6 -16.87 -3.09 0.33
N PRO A 7 -17.20 -4.31 0.77
CA PRO A 7 -17.90 -4.54 2.04
C PRO A 7 -16.94 -4.45 3.24
N TRP A 8 -16.24 -3.34 3.34
CA TRP A 8 -15.15 -3.14 4.30
C TRP A 8 -15.57 -3.32 5.75
N THR A 9 -16.75 -2.80 6.11
CA THR A 9 -17.31 -2.98 7.47
C THR A 9 -17.46 -4.45 7.85
N LYS A 10 -17.85 -5.32 6.90
CA LYS A 10 -17.97 -6.76 7.16
C LYS A 10 -16.62 -7.43 7.35
N ILE A 11 -15.59 -6.97 6.64
CA ILE A 11 -14.24 -7.47 6.79
C ILE A 11 -13.69 -7.08 8.15
N CYS A 12 -13.81 -5.81 8.53
CA CYS A 12 -13.33 -5.31 9.82
C CYS A 12 -14.02 -5.94 11.03
N SER A 13 -15.22 -6.51 10.85
CA SER A 13 -15.92 -7.26 11.91
C SER A 13 -15.55 -8.74 11.98
N SER A 14 -14.64 -9.22 11.12
CA SER A 14 -14.17 -10.60 11.14
C SER A 14 -12.81 -10.73 11.84
N ASP A 15 -12.49 -11.93 12.30
CA ASP A 15 -11.22 -12.23 12.97
C ASP A 15 -10.06 -12.41 11.97
N ASP A 16 -10.38 -12.65 10.69
CA ASP A 16 -9.41 -12.91 9.61
C ASP A 16 -9.81 -12.15 8.35
N TRP A 17 -9.18 -11.00 8.18
CA TRP A 17 -9.50 -10.13 7.04
C TRP A 17 -9.03 -10.71 5.72
N THR A 18 -7.98 -11.53 5.72
CA THR A 18 -7.48 -12.18 4.50
C THR A 18 -8.48 -13.19 3.96
N ILE A 19 -9.00 -14.06 4.84
CA ILE A 19 -10.02 -15.05 4.44
C ILE A 19 -11.30 -14.34 4.01
N SER A 20 -11.74 -13.35 4.77
CA SER A 20 -12.93 -12.55 4.40
C SER A 20 -12.77 -11.85 3.06
N ALA A 21 -11.57 -11.30 2.76
CA ALA A 21 -11.29 -10.68 1.47
C ALA A 21 -11.35 -11.71 0.32
N LEU A 22 -10.81 -12.90 0.50
CA LEU A 22 -10.90 -14.00 -0.47
C LEU A 22 -12.36 -14.39 -0.75
N ASP A 23 -13.19 -14.52 0.27
CA ASP A 23 -14.61 -14.86 0.14
C ASP A 23 -15.39 -13.79 -0.65
N PHE A 24 -15.04 -12.51 -0.49
CA PHE A 24 -15.68 -11.43 -1.21
C PHE A 24 -15.20 -11.25 -2.65
N LEU A 25 -13.92 -11.56 -2.92
CA LEU A 25 -13.36 -11.50 -4.27
C LEU A 25 -13.65 -12.75 -5.08
N GLY A 26 -13.90 -13.88 -4.44
CA GLY A 26 -14.28 -15.14 -5.08
C GLY A 26 -15.58 -14.99 -5.88
N GLY A 27 -15.47 -14.74 -7.16
CA GLY A 27 -16.61 -14.55 -8.07
C GLY A 27 -16.78 -15.74 -9.01
N ARG A 28 -18.03 -15.98 -9.48
CA ARG A 28 -18.36 -17.03 -10.46
C ARG A 28 -17.89 -16.72 -11.88
N LYS A 29 -17.56 -15.46 -12.18
CA LYS A 29 -17.23 -14.97 -13.53
C LYS A 29 -15.76 -15.10 -13.92
N GLY A 30 -14.88 -15.50 -12.98
CA GLY A 30 -13.43 -15.55 -13.23
C GLY A 30 -12.82 -14.18 -13.47
N LEU A 31 -11.69 -14.16 -14.17
CA LEU A 31 -10.98 -12.93 -14.54
C LEU A 31 -11.71 -12.23 -15.68
N THR A 32 -11.97 -10.94 -15.53
CA THR A 32 -12.65 -10.13 -16.55
C THR A 32 -11.68 -9.59 -17.61
N GLY A 33 -10.40 -9.51 -17.30
CA GLY A 33 -9.39 -8.83 -18.14
C GLY A 33 -9.43 -7.30 -18.04
N GLU A 34 -10.33 -6.74 -17.24
CA GLU A 34 -10.48 -5.30 -17.03
C GLU A 34 -9.76 -4.87 -15.75
N PHE A 35 -9.22 -3.65 -15.76
CA PHE A 35 -8.66 -3.05 -14.55
C PHE A 35 -9.78 -2.75 -13.54
N GLN A 36 -9.60 -3.17 -12.31
CA GLN A 36 -10.45 -2.80 -11.20
C GLN A 36 -9.61 -2.51 -9.96
N TYR A 37 -9.62 -1.25 -9.50
CA TYR A 37 -8.97 -0.90 -8.24
C TYR A 37 -9.68 -1.60 -7.07
N SER A 38 -8.91 -2.26 -6.20
CA SER A 38 -9.48 -3.04 -5.11
C SER A 38 -8.60 -3.01 -3.87
N THR A 39 -9.11 -2.42 -2.80
CA THR A 39 -8.50 -2.47 -1.46
C THR A 39 -8.46 -3.89 -0.92
N LEU A 40 -9.51 -4.68 -1.18
CA LEU A 40 -9.59 -6.08 -0.76
C LEU A 40 -8.55 -6.95 -1.47
N GLY A 41 -8.37 -6.74 -2.77
CA GLY A 41 -7.37 -7.45 -3.55
C GLY A 41 -5.95 -7.22 -3.02
N ILE A 42 -5.64 -5.99 -2.63
CA ILE A 42 -4.34 -5.65 -2.04
C ILE A 42 -4.18 -6.30 -0.66
N HIS A 43 -5.25 -6.36 0.13
CA HIS A 43 -5.18 -6.95 1.47
C HIS A 43 -4.80 -8.44 1.46
N ILE A 44 -5.19 -9.18 0.43
CA ILE A 44 -4.78 -10.59 0.26
C ILE A 44 -3.25 -10.71 0.18
N LEU A 45 -2.55 -9.73 -0.40
CA LEU A 45 -1.10 -9.77 -0.53
C LEU A 45 -0.38 -9.78 0.83
N THR A 46 -0.88 -9.05 1.82
CA THR A 46 -0.30 -9.08 3.18
C THR A 46 -0.51 -10.43 3.85
N GLY A 47 -1.65 -11.07 3.62
CA GLY A 47 -1.91 -12.44 4.04
C GLY A 47 -0.98 -13.45 3.39
N ILE A 48 -0.71 -13.31 2.08
CA ILE A 48 0.26 -14.15 1.35
C ILE A 48 1.66 -13.99 1.94
N ILE A 49 2.12 -12.75 2.15
CA ILE A 49 3.44 -12.48 2.75
C ILE A 49 3.55 -13.15 4.12
N SER A 50 2.55 -12.97 4.97
CA SER A 50 2.56 -13.57 6.32
C SER A 50 2.60 -15.10 6.26
N LYS A 51 1.80 -15.71 5.38
CA LYS A 51 1.73 -17.16 5.23
C LYS A 51 3.01 -17.75 4.65
N THR A 52 3.61 -17.13 3.65
CA THR A 52 4.78 -17.67 2.95
C THR A 52 6.09 -17.42 3.68
N SER A 53 6.21 -16.29 4.40
CA SER A 53 7.41 -15.94 5.15
C SER A 53 7.44 -16.50 6.58
N GLY A 54 6.29 -16.88 7.13
CA GLY A 54 6.13 -17.24 8.55
C GLY A 54 6.26 -16.05 9.50
N LEU A 55 6.33 -14.82 8.98
CA LEU A 55 6.43 -13.58 9.77
C LEU A 55 5.12 -12.78 9.68
N LYS A 56 4.83 -11.98 10.70
CA LYS A 56 3.84 -10.91 10.54
C LYS A 56 4.34 -9.94 9.46
N VAL A 57 3.44 -9.38 8.64
CA VAL A 57 3.86 -8.50 7.54
C VAL A 57 4.65 -7.29 8.03
N VAL A 58 4.34 -6.76 9.22
CA VAL A 58 5.09 -5.67 9.84
C VAL A 58 6.52 -6.07 10.18
N ASP A 59 6.72 -7.28 10.71
CA ASP A 59 8.06 -7.80 11.04
C ASP A 59 8.87 -8.10 9.76
N PHE A 60 8.18 -8.62 8.74
CA PHE A 60 8.78 -8.80 7.40
C PHE A 60 9.24 -7.46 6.81
N ALA A 61 8.38 -6.45 6.84
CA ALA A 61 8.68 -5.12 6.32
C ALA A 61 9.81 -4.44 7.13
N ASN A 62 9.79 -4.52 8.46
CA ASN A 62 10.85 -4.01 9.30
C ASN A 62 12.20 -4.63 8.91
N LYS A 63 12.26 -5.95 8.86
CA LYS A 63 13.52 -6.69 8.61
C LYS A 63 14.09 -6.45 7.22
N TYR A 64 13.24 -6.45 6.19
CA TYR A 64 13.71 -6.50 4.81
C TYR A 64 13.63 -5.17 4.07
N LEU A 65 12.88 -4.18 4.61
CA LEU A 65 12.70 -2.89 3.98
C LEU A 65 12.98 -1.72 4.91
N PHE A 66 12.26 -1.60 6.05
CA PHE A 66 12.28 -0.37 6.85
C PHE A 66 13.63 -0.13 7.52
N GLU A 67 14.10 -1.06 8.35
CA GLU A 67 15.39 -0.96 9.02
C GLU A 67 16.57 -0.80 8.03
N PRO A 68 16.64 -1.57 6.92
CA PRO A 68 17.70 -1.40 5.92
C PRO A 68 17.79 -0.01 5.29
N ILE A 69 16.71 0.75 5.23
CA ILE A 69 16.69 2.12 4.68
C ILE A 69 16.55 3.19 5.76
N GLY A 70 16.78 2.83 7.03
CA GLY A 70 16.78 3.75 8.15
C GLY A 70 15.41 4.32 8.51
N ILE A 71 14.33 3.57 8.24
CA ILE A 71 12.98 3.83 8.78
C ILE A 71 12.89 3.16 10.14
N GLU A 72 12.33 3.85 11.12
CA GLU A 72 12.13 3.31 12.45
C GLU A 72 11.20 2.09 12.43
N LYS A 73 11.43 1.18 13.37
CA LYS A 73 10.63 -0.03 13.51
C LYS A 73 9.17 0.30 13.73
N HIS A 74 8.31 -0.32 12.92
CA HIS A 74 6.86 -0.24 13.06
C HIS A 74 6.33 -1.40 13.90
N MET A 75 5.22 -1.16 14.58
CA MET A 75 4.49 -2.17 15.37
C MET A 75 3.08 -2.33 14.85
N ASN A 76 2.50 -3.51 15.02
CA ASN A 76 1.10 -3.71 14.78
C ASN A 76 0.25 -2.87 15.75
N TYR A 77 -0.82 -2.28 15.23
CA TYR A 77 -1.84 -1.61 15.99
C TYR A 77 -3.20 -2.25 15.69
N LEU A 78 -3.81 -2.81 16.71
CA LEU A 78 -5.17 -3.35 16.66
C LEU A 78 -6.11 -2.36 17.38
N ALA A 79 -7.16 -1.93 16.71
CA ALA A 79 -8.27 -1.25 17.38
C ALA A 79 -9.19 -2.29 18.01
N GLU A 80 -9.42 -2.19 19.32
CA GLU A 80 -10.25 -3.12 20.07
C GLU A 80 -11.74 -2.77 19.95
N THR A 81 -12.04 -1.52 19.61
CA THR A 81 -13.41 -1.02 19.49
C THR A 81 -13.66 -0.33 18.15
N ALA A 82 -14.92 -0.29 17.72
CA ALA A 82 -15.33 0.44 16.53
C ALA A 82 -15.02 1.95 16.64
N GLU A 83 -15.03 2.51 17.85
CA GLU A 83 -14.70 3.91 18.09
C GLU A 83 -13.19 4.17 17.91
N GLU A 84 -12.34 3.32 18.45
CA GLU A 84 -10.88 3.38 18.21
C GLU A 84 -10.55 3.24 16.72
N HIS A 85 -11.18 2.31 16.03
CA HIS A 85 -11.02 2.16 14.59
C HIS A 85 -11.43 3.45 13.84
N LYS A 86 -12.56 4.04 14.21
CA LYS A 86 -13.00 5.32 13.65
C LYS A 86 -12.02 6.44 13.96
N HIS A 87 -11.54 6.55 15.19
CA HIS A 87 -10.55 7.56 15.58
C HIS A 87 -9.25 7.41 14.81
N PHE A 88 -8.78 6.19 14.63
CA PHE A 88 -7.60 5.90 13.83
C PHE A 88 -7.79 6.32 12.36
N THR A 89 -8.86 5.88 11.72
CA THR A 89 -9.14 6.18 10.30
C THR A 89 -9.40 7.67 10.05
N MET A 90 -9.93 8.39 11.04
CA MET A 90 -10.20 9.83 10.98
C MET A 90 -9.00 10.68 11.43
N CYS A 91 -7.87 10.07 11.73
CA CYS A 91 -6.66 10.72 12.24
C CYS A 91 -6.92 11.64 13.45
N LYS A 92 -7.88 11.30 14.30
CA LYS A 92 -8.18 12.07 15.52
C LYS A 92 -7.14 11.90 16.61
N ASP A 93 -6.44 10.77 16.58
CA ASP A 93 -5.30 10.46 17.42
C ASP A 93 -4.16 9.96 16.50
N PRO A 94 -3.37 10.91 15.93
CA PRO A 94 -2.31 10.56 15.00
C PRO A 94 -1.28 9.64 15.67
N LYS A 95 -1.07 8.48 15.05
CA LYS A 95 -0.06 7.53 15.48
C LYS A 95 1.10 7.51 14.49
N THR A 96 2.28 7.27 15.01
CA THR A 96 3.51 7.12 14.21
C THR A 96 4.06 5.71 14.41
N ASN A 97 4.76 5.21 13.41
CA ASN A 97 5.46 3.93 13.46
C ASN A 97 4.54 2.74 13.82
N VAL A 98 3.30 2.77 13.35
CA VAL A 98 2.35 1.69 13.50
C VAL A 98 1.79 1.23 12.17
N TRP A 99 1.39 -0.03 12.12
CA TRP A 99 0.65 -0.62 11.01
C TRP A 99 -0.65 -1.22 11.57
N PHE A 100 -1.78 -0.66 11.12
CA PHE A 100 -3.09 -1.16 11.52
C PHE A 100 -3.27 -2.61 11.05
N CYS A 101 -3.74 -3.48 11.90
CA CYS A 101 -3.84 -4.92 11.61
C CYS A 101 -5.19 -5.50 12.02
N ASP A 102 -5.47 -6.69 11.50
CA ASP A 102 -6.58 -7.52 11.94
C ASP A 102 -6.30 -8.20 13.30
N PRO A 103 -7.28 -8.88 13.90
CA PRO A 103 -7.11 -9.62 15.16
C PRO A 103 -6.02 -10.70 15.12
N LYS A 104 -5.68 -11.23 13.93
CA LYS A 104 -4.58 -12.18 13.75
C LYS A 104 -3.21 -11.50 13.58
N GLY A 105 -3.18 -10.18 13.57
CA GLY A 105 -1.96 -9.39 13.41
C GLY A 105 -1.47 -9.27 11.97
N VAL A 106 -2.34 -9.52 10.98
CA VAL A 106 -2.05 -9.29 9.57
C VAL A 106 -2.31 -7.82 9.26
N GLY A 107 -1.28 -7.08 8.84
CA GLY A 107 -1.39 -5.66 8.53
C GLY A 107 -2.35 -5.36 7.38
N ALA A 108 -3.16 -4.35 7.53
CA ALA A 108 -4.07 -3.88 6.48
C ALA A 108 -3.25 -3.29 5.32
N ALA A 109 -3.40 -3.83 4.11
CA ALA A 109 -2.60 -3.40 2.97
C ALA A 109 -3.15 -2.14 2.27
N GLY A 110 -4.43 -1.89 2.40
CA GLY A 110 -5.07 -0.76 1.72
C GLY A 110 -5.06 0.55 2.51
N TYR A 111 -4.71 0.52 3.80
CA TYR A 111 -4.62 1.69 4.67
C TYR A 111 -3.90 1.35 5.98
N GLY A 112 -3.64 2.36 6.81
CA GLY A 112 -3.23 2.17 8.19
C GLY A 112 -1.74 1.92 8.42
N LEU A 113 -0.89 2.02 7.41
CA LEU A 113 0.55 2.12 7.57
C LEU A 113 0.91 3.59 7.78
N CYS A 114 1.38 3.92 8.97
CA CYS A 114 1.62 5.30 9.39
C CYS A 114 3.10 5.67 9.22
N PHE A 115 3.39 6.44 8.19
CA PHE A 115 4.72 6.98 7.91
C PHE A 115 4.80 8.48 8.15
N SER A 116 5.98 8.95 8.52
CA SER A 116 6.32 10.37 8.37
C SER A 116 6.55 10.72 6.89
N ALA A 117 6.49 12.01 6.55
CA ALA A 117 6.83 12.46 5.18
C ALA A 117 8.28 12.08 4.82
N ILE A 118 9.19 12.08 5.80
CA ILE A 118 10.60 11.69 5.60
C ILE A 118 10.70 10.20 5.28
N ASP A 119 9.95 9.34 5.97
CA ASP A 119 9.97 7.90 5.69
C ASP A 119 9.38 7.59 4.32
N MET A 120 8.31 8.28 3.93
CA MET A 120 7.78 8.22 2.57
C MET A 120 8.82 8.66 1.54
N ALA A 121 9.61 9.71 1.83
CA ALA A 121 10.69 10.16 0.95
C ALA A 121 11.79 9.11 0.80
N LYS A 122 12.16 8.39 1.87
CA LYS A 122 13.12 7.26 1.79
C LYS A 122 12.61 6.15 0.87
N ILE A 123 11.32 5.82 0.92
CA ILE A 123 10.70 4.84 0.00
C ILE A 123 10.77 5.35 -1.44
N GLY A 124 10.39 6.61 -1.66
CA GLY A 124 10.47 7.22 -2.99
C GLY A 124 11.91 7.27 -3.54
N GLN A 125 12.88 7.63 -2.68
CA GLN A 125 14.30 7.66 -3.03
C GLN A 125 14.83 6.26 -3.38
N LEU A 126 14.46 5.25 -2.60
CA LEU A 126 14.81 3.86 -2.90
C LEU A 126 14.32 3.45 -4.30
N CYS A 127 13.09 3.85 -4.66
CA CYS A 127 12.56 3.58 -6.00
C CYS A 127 13.30 4.37 -7.09
N LEU A 128 13.61 5.65 -6.84
CA LEU A 128 14.37 6.50 -7.75
C LEU A 128 15.76 5.94 -8.03
N ASP A 129 16.44 5.44 -6.98
CA ASP A 129 17.77 4.84 -7.03
C ASP A 129 17.74 3.35 -7.42
N LYS A 130 16.66 2.90 -8.08
CA LYS A 130 16.50 1.52 -8.58
C LYS A 130 16.75 0.45 -7.51
N GLY A 131 16.28 0.72 -6.30
CA GLY A 131 16.35 -0.20 -5.18
C GLY A 131 17.67 -0.21 -4.39
N VAL A 132 18.56 0.74 -4.66
CA VAL A 132 19.84 0.92 -3.92
C VAL A 132 19.63 1.92 -2.78
N TYR A 133 20.16 1.63 -1.62
CA TYR A 133 20.23 2.56 -0.49
C TYR A 133 21.59 2.47 0.19
N ASN A 134 22.29 3.61 0.32
CA ASN A 134 23.65 3.67 0.87
C ASN A 134 24.63 2.64 0.24
N GLY A 135 24.57 2.48 -1.09
CA GLY A 135 25.41 1.55 -1.84
C GLY A 135 25.02 0.07 -1.74
N LYS A 136 23.95 -0.26 -1.01
CA LYS A 136 23.44 -1.64 -0.88
C LYS A 136 22.16 -1.82 -1.68
N GLN A 137 22.08 -2.90 -2.46
CA GLN A 137 20.85 -3.29 -3.15
C GLN A 137 19.86 -3.86 -2.12
N ILE A 138 18.73 -3.17 -1.90
CA ILE A 138 17.66 -3.58 -0.98
C ILE A 138 16.55 -4.28 -1.77
N ILE A 139 16.15 -3.73 -2.91
CA ILE A 139 15.19 -4.29 -3.85
C ILE A 139 15.88 -4.39 -5.20
N SER A 140 15.71 -5.48 -5.94
CA SER A 140 16.33 -5.61 -7.26
C SER A 140 15.88 -4.50 -8.21
N SER A 141 16.79 -3.98 -9.02
CA SER A 141 16.46 -2.97 -10.03
C SER A 141 15.42 -3.47 -11.01
N GLN A 142 15.51 -4.73 -11.39
CA GLN A 142 14.53 -5.40 -12.25
C GLN A 142 13.12 -5.37 -11.67
N TRP A 143 12.97 -5.56 -10.34
CA TRP A 143 11.67 -5.48 -9.68
C TRP A 143 11.14 -4.05 -9.64
N ILE A 144 11.99 -3.05 -9.37
CA ILE A 144 11.59 -1.63 -9.45
C ILE A 144 11.07 -1.31 -10.86
N GLU A 145 11.78 -1.72 -11.90
CA GLU A 145 11.35 -1.53 -13.28
C GLU A 145 10.02 -2.23 -13.56
N GLU A 146 9.87 -3.47 -13.10
CA GLU A 146 8.65 -4.25 -13.32
C GLU A 146 7.42 -3.65 -12.62
N MET A 147 7.56 -3.24 -11.36
CA MET A 147 6.43 -2.69 -10.60
C MET A 147 6.00 -1.29 -11.05
N THR A 148 6.88 -0.57 -11.76
CA THR A 148 6.59 0.78 -12.28
C THR A 148 6.29 0.81 -13.78
N LYS A 149 6.15 -0.35 -14.44
CA LYS A 149 5.67 -0.43 -15.82
C LYS A 149 4.18 -0.09 -15.93
N PRO A 150 3.74 0.51 -17.06
CA PRO A 150 2.33 0.76 -17.34
C PRO A 150 1.60 -0.53 -17.75
N ASN A 151 1.37 -1.44 -16.79
CA ASN A 151 0.80 -2.76 -17.04
C ASN A 151 -0.67 -2.71 -17.45
N TYR A 152 -1.43 -1.74 -16.92
CA TYR A 152 -2.86 -1.60 -17.18
C TYR A 152 -3.25 -0.15 -17.42
N LYS A 153 -4.16 0.08 -18.38
CA LYS A 153 -4.85 1.37 -18.56
C LYS A 153 -6.08 1.42 -17.65
N CYS A 154 -6.20 2.49 -16.87
CA CYS A 154 -7.22 2.57 -15.83
C CYS A 154 -8.55 3.20 -16.30
N GLY A 155 -8.59 3.78 -17.52
CA GLY A 155 -9.77 4.43 -18.04
C GLY A 155 -9.97 5.89 -17.57
N GLU A 156 -11.06 6.51 -18.07
CA GLU A 156 -11.33 7.93 -17.86
C GLU A 156 -11.59 8.30 -16.39
N GLU A 157 -12.18 7.41 -15.62
CA GLU A 157 -12.42 7.61 -14.17
C GLU A 157 -11.13 7.84 -13.38
N PHE A 158 -10.00 7.33 -13.87
CA PHE A 158 -8.65 7.54 -13.33
C PHE A 158 -7.80 8.46 -14.23
N ARG A 159 -8.44 9.39 -14.96
CA ARG A 159 -7.76 10.37 -15.84
C ARG A 159 -6.85 9.72 -16.90
N ASN A 160 -7.22 8.54 -17.36
CA ASN A 160 -6.44 7.73 -18.31
C ASN A 160 -4.99 7.42 -17.87
N MET A 161 -4.72 7.46 -16.56
CA MET A 161 -3.45 6.99 -16.03
C MET A 161 -3.29 5.50 -16.29
N SER A 162 -2.06 5.03 -16.26
CA SER A 162 -1.75 3.61 -16.21
C SER A 162 -1.44 3.17 -14.77
N TYR A 163 -1.46 1.86 -14.56
CA TYR A 163 -1.18 1.26 -13.25
C TYR A 163 -0.13 0.16 -13.41
N GLY A 164 0.88 0.23 -12.56
CA GLY A 164 1.86 -0.83 -12.39
C GLY A 164 1.46 -1.79 -11.27
N TYR A 165 2.42 -2.31 -10.52
CA TYR A 165 2.12 -3.06 -9.31
C TYR A 165 2.06 -2.09 -8.11
N LEU A 166 0.84 -1.62 -7.80
CA LEU A 166 0.50 -0.66 -6.74
C LEU A 166 1.05 0.76 -6.95
N TRP A 167 1.55 1.08 -8.15
CA TRP A 167 1.99 2.40 -8.52
C TRP A 167 1.14 2.98 -9.66
N TRP A 168 0.70 4.22 -9.50
CA TRP A 168 0.08 5.01 -10.56
C TRP A 168 1.15 5.53 -11.51
N ILE A 169 1.01 5.29 -12.79
CA ILE A 169 1.93 5.80 -13.82
C ILE A 169 1.34 7.08 -14.36
N ILE A 170 1.96 8.19 -13.99
CA ILE A 170 1.49 9.55 -14.31
C ILE A 170 1.88 9.97 -15.72
N ASP A 171 3.12 9.65 -16.12
CA ASP A 171 3.64 9.93 -17.45
C ASP A 171 4.52 8.76 -17.90
N GLU A 172 4.02 7.99 -18.87
CA GLU A 172 4.72 6.80 -19.37
C GLU A 172 6.03 7.14 -20.10
N LYS A 173 6.05 8.27 -20.83
CA LYS A 173 7.23 8.67 -21.61
C LYS A 173 8.37 9.13 -20.73
N LYS A 174 8.05 9.84 -19.66
CA LYS A 174 9.01 10.34 -18.67
C LYS A 174 9.24 9.38 -17.52
N GLN A 175 8.55 8.23 -17.53
CA GLN A 175 8.57 7.25 -16.44
C GLN A 175 8.25 7.86 -15.06
N ILE A 176 7.30 8.80 -15.02
CA ILE A 176 6.84 9.41 -13.77
C ILE A 176 5.78 8.54 -13.15
N TYR A 177 5.96 8.18 -11.89
CA TYR A 177 5.02 7.34 -11.14
C TYR A 177 4.80 7.85 -9.72
N SER A 178 3.70 7.41 -9.11
CA SER A 178 3.30 7.87 -7.79
C SER A 178 2.54 6.80 -7.02
N ALA A 179 2.78 6.70 -5.72
CA ALA A 179 1.84 6.09 -4.79
C ALA A 179 0.90 7.20 -4.30
N ILE A 180 -0.41 6.97 -4.44
CA ILE A 180 -1.44 7.95 -4.10
C ILE A 180 -2.44 7.29 -3.15
N GLY A 181 -2.53 7.80 -1.94
CA GLY A 181 -3.50 7.39 -0.94
C GLY A 181 -4.70 8.35 -0.88
N ASN A 182 -5.80 7.87 -0.31
CA ASN A 182 -6.92 8.73 0.04
C ASN A 182 -6.42 9.89 0.90
N SER A 183 -7.11 11.02 0.86
CA SER A 183 -6.77 12.22 1.63
C SER A 183 -5.54 12.99 1.14
N GLY A 184 -4.91 12.59 0.03
CA GLY A 184 -3.77 13.30 -0.54
C GLY A 184 -2.42 12.92 0.05
N ASN A 185 -2.27 11.73 0.63
CA ASN A 185 -0.96 11.16 0.92
C ASN A 185 -0.30 10.73 -0.41
N VAL A 186 0.90 11.23 -0.67
CA VAL A 186 1.56 11.05 -1.98
C VAL A 186 3.04 10.75 -1.81
N ILE A 187 3.52 9.78 -2.59
CA ILE A 187 4.94 9.62 -2.93
C ILE A 187 5.02 9.80 -4.46
N TYR A 188 5.57 10.90 -4.92
CA TYR A 188 5.77 11.18 -6.34
C TYR A 188 7.24 11.00 -6.69
N VAL A 189 7.52 10.25 -7.75
CA VAL A 189 8.87 9.96 -8.22
C VAL A 189 9.00 10.37 -9.68
N ASN A 190 9.97 11.22 -9.96
CA ASN A 190 10.29 11.70 -11.32
C ASN A 190 11.77 11.42 -11.64
N PRO A 191 12.05 10.28 -12.29
CA PRO A 191 13.44 9.93 -12.67
C PRO A 191 14.08 10.89 -13.65
N THR A 192 13.31 11.52 -14.54
CA THR A 192 13.84 12.47 -15.54
C THR A 192 14.43 13.72 -14.88
N CYS A 193 13.81 14.18 -13.80
CA CYS A 193 14.28 15.36 -13.06
C CYS A 193 15.10 14.99 -11.81
N ASN A 194 15.24 13.71 -11.51
CA ASN A 194 15.88 13.21 -10.29
C ASN A 194 15.23 13.79 -9.01
N ILE A 195 13.88 13.72 -8.93
CA ILE A 195 13.10 14.35 -7.86
C ILE A 195 12.17 13.30 -7.22
N VAL A 196 12.10 13.35 -5.88
CA VAL A 196 11.06 12.74 -5.07
C VAL A 196 10.30 13.82 -4.32
N ILE A 197 8.97 13.78 -4.35
CA ILE A 197 8.11 14.66 -3.56
C ILE A 197 7.18 13.80 -2.73
N THR A 198 7.08 14.10 -1.44
CA THR A 198 6.15 13.43 -0.54
C THR A 198 5.24 14.42 0.15
N VAL A 199 3.99 14.04 0.28
CA VAL A 199 2.96 14.82 0.97
C VAL A 199 2.25 13.91 1.95
N THR A 200 2.14 14.34 3.20
CA THR A 200 1.27 13.71 4.19
C THR A 200 0.06 14.62 4.42
N SER A 201 -1.09 14.02 4.58
CA SER A 201 -2.34 14.74 4.74
C SER A 201 -3.27 14.03 5.70
N TYR A 202 -4.18 14.77 6.31
CA TYR A 202 -5.23 14.22 7.16
C TYR A 202 -6.49 13.96 6.35
N PHE A 203 -7.14 12.83 6.65
CA PHE A 203 -8.45 12.55 6.11
C PHE A 203 -9.48 13.54 6.68
N LYS A 204 -10.12 14.29 5.78
CA LYS A 204 -11.33 15.05 6.09
C LYS A 204 -12.47 14.41 5.32
N PRO A 205 -13.48 13.85 6.01
CA PRO A 205 -14.64 13.25 5.37
C PRO A 205 -15.47 14.29 4.60
#